data_a23362076d73a96a84d4f9f710917633
#
_entry.id   a23362076d73a96a84d4f9f710917633
#
_cell.length_a   1.000
_cell.length_b   1.000
_cell.length_c   1.000
_cell.angle_alpha   90.00
_cell.angle_beta   90.00
_cell.angle_gamma   90.00
#
_symmetry.space_group_name_H-M   'P 1'
#
loop_
_entity.id
_entity.type
_entity.pdbx_description
1 polymer ?
#
loop_
_entity_poly.entity_id
_entity_poly.type
_entity_poly.pdbx_seq_one_letter_code
_entity_poly.pdbx_strand_id
1 'polypeptide(L)'
;EEGYQLRLLRPSWGDPDYKGINSRWRDAEHGVVFEVQLHTPESWEAKQATHDIYKKIADPRTGAVERSQLERKERRVAAEIGVPDGAEKIPYYSVKETDGRGNNLL
;
A
#
# COMPACT_ATOMS: atom_id res chain seq x y z
N GLU A 1 11.08 -18.75 -0.42
CA GLU A 1 10.34 -19.91 0.01
C GLU A 1 9.95 -20.80 -1.16
N GLU A 2 9.77 -22.05 -0.87
CA GLU A 2 9.30 -22.99 -1.87
C GLU A 2 7.93 -22.59 -2.39
N GLY A 3 7.79 -22.49 -3.70
CA GLY A 3 6.54 -22.20 -4.35
C GLY A 3 6.17 -20.73 -4.48
N TYR A 4 6.80 -19.83 -3.73
CA TYR A 4 6.48 -18.40 -3.77
C TYR A 4 7.75 -17.55 -3.82
N GLN A 5 7.71 -16.55 -4.69
CA GLN A 5 8.82 -15.61 -4.86
C GLN A 5 8.36 -14.21 -4.46
N LEU A 6 9.09 -13.58 -3.55
CA LEU A 6 8.86 -12.18 -3.18
C LEU A 6 9.33 -11.28 -4.34
N ARG A 7 8.43 -10.46 -4.87
CA ARG A 7 8.72 -9.56 -5.98
C ARG A 7 8.79 -8.11 -5.54
N LEU A 8 8.05 -7.76 -4.50
CA LEU A 8 8.00 -6.39 -3.97
C LEU A 8 7.74 -6.45 -2.48
N LEU A 9 8.50 -5.68 -1.72
CA LEU A 9 8.24 -5.40 -0.31
C LEU A 9 8.31 -3.90 -0.12
N ARG A 10 7.18 -3.30 0.21
CA ARG A 10 7.07 -1.85 0.33
C ARG A 10 6.51 -1.47 1.69
N PRO A 11 7.38 -1.23 2.67
CA PRO A 11 6.93 -0.67 3.95
C PRO A 11 6.54 0.79 3.76
N SER A 12 5.38 1.16 4.28
CA SER A 12 4.79 2.48 4.09
C SER A 12 4.47 3.20 5.40
N TRP A 13 5.20 2.87 6.48
CA TRP A 13 4.95 3.48 7.79
C TRP A 13 5.25 4.98 7.82
N GLY A 14 6.10 5.46 6.91
CA GLY A 14 6.38 6.88 6.75
C GLY A 14 5.45 7.62 5.80
N ASP A 15 4.55 6.93 5.15
CA ASP A 15 3.61 7.53 4.19
C ASP A 15 2.53 8.32 4.94
N PRO A 16 2.20 9.56 4.53
CA PRO A 16 1.19 10.36 5.22
C PRO A 16 -0.23 9.85 5.01
N ASP A 17 -0.49 9.09 3.97
CA ASP A 17 -1.83 8.69 3.57
C ASP A 17 -2.12 7.21 3.83
N TYR A 18 -1.11 6.37 3.87
CA TYR A 18 -1.25 4.93 4.03
C TYR A 18 -0.21 4.37 4.99
N LYS A 19 -0.66 3.58 5.96
CA LYS A 19 0.23 2.89 6.91
C LYS A 19 0.05 1.39 6.75
N GLY A 20 1.15 0.68 6.66
CA GLY A 20 1.15 -0.76 6.49
C GLY A 20 2.34 -1.23 5.65
N ILE A 21 2.31 -2.48 5.26
CA ILE A 21 3.32 -3.06 4.38
C ILE A 21 2.60 -3.72 3.22
N ASN A 22 2.95 -3.31 2.01
CA ASN A 22 2.47 -3.97 0.80
C ASN A 22 3.53 -4.93 0.30
N SER A 23 3.13 -6.14 -0.03
CA SER A 23 4.04 -7.10 -0.65
C SER A 23 3.40 -7.73 -1.86
N ARG A 24 4.22 -8.05 -2.85
CA ARG A 24 3.78 -8.72 -4.07
C ARG A 24 4.58 -9.99 -4.24
N TRP A 25 3.88 -11.04 -4.54
CA TRP A 25 4.43 -12.38 -4.64
C TRP A 25 4.06 -13.02 -5.97
N ARG A 26 4.89 -13.95 -6.39
CA ARG A 26 4.60 -14.75 -7.57
C ARG A 26 4.63 -16.23 -7.20
N ASP A 27 3.60 -16.96 -7.62
CA ASP A 27 3.58 -18.41 -7.54
C ASP A 27 4.56 -18.97 -8.57
N ALA A 28 5.59 -19.69 -8.10
CA ALA A 28 6.62 -20.24 -8.98
C ALA A 28 6.08 -21.32 -9.92
N GLU A 29 5.04 -22.03 -9.51
CA GLU A 29 4.46 -23.10 -10.31
C GLU A 29 3.56 -22.59 -11.46
N HIS A 30 2.70 -21.61 -11.17
CA HIS A 30 1.70 -21.14 -12.13
C HIS A 30 1.96 -19.71 -12.62
N GLY A 31 2.92 -19.01 -12.05
CA GLY A 31 3.24 -17.65 -12.44
C GLY A 31 2.22 -16.59 -12.03
N VAL A 32 1.26 -16.95 -11.19
CA VAL A 32 0.24 -16.01 -10.70
C VAL A 32 0.86 -15.01 -9.75
N VAL A 33 0.57 -13.73 -9.95
CA VAL A 33 1.02 -12.64 -9.08
C VAL A 33 -0.12 -12.24 -8.17
N PHE A 34 0.17 -12.09 -6.87
CA PHE A 34 -0.82 -11.67 -5.89
C PHE A 34 -0.19 -10.72 -4.86
N GLU A 35 -1.04 -9.93 -4.24
CA GLU A 35 -0.64 -8.97 -3.21
C GLU A 35 -1.02 -9.46 -1.83
N VAL A 36 -0.12 -9.23 -0.86
CA VAL A 36 -0.40 -9.43 0.56
C VAL A 36 -0.12 -8.12 1.28
N GLN A 37 -1.11 -7.62 2.01
CA GLN A 37 -0.97 -6.44 2.84
C GLN A 37 -0.85 -6.86 4.30
N LEU A 38 0.13 -6.30 4.99
CA LEU A 38 0.35 -6.53 6.41
C LEU A 38 0.01 -5.26 7.17
N HIS A 39 -0.84 -5.39 8.18
CA HIS A 39 -1.32 -4.28 8.99
C HIS A 39 -1.19 -4.58 10.48
N THR A 40 -1.01 -3.51 11.26
CA THR A 40 -1.35 -3.57 12.68
C THR A 40 -2.87 -3.46 12.81
N PRO A 41 -3.48 -3.83 13.96
CA PRO A 41 -4.91 -3.60 14.17
C PRO A 41 -5.32 -2.15 13.93
N GLU A 42 -4.50 -1.20 14.38
CA GLU A 42 -4.76 0.24 14.21
C GLU A 42 -4.73 0.68 12.76
N SER A 43 -3.72 0.23 11.99
CA SER A 43 -3.63 0.60 10.58
C SER A 43 -4.76 -0.03 9.75
N TRP A 44 -5.20 -1.23 10.11
CA TRP A 44 -6.35 -1.87 9.46
C TRP A 44 -7.64 -1.12 9.73
N GLU A 45 -7.89 -0.75 10.99
CA GLU A 45 -9.06 0.04 11.36
C GLU A 45 -9.08 1.38 10.63
N ALA A 46 -7.95 2.05 10.55
CA ALA A 46 -7.83 3.31 9.82
C ALA A 46 -8.12 3.14 8.33
N LYS A 47 -7.63 2.06 7.74
CA LYS A 47 -7.92 1.75 6.33
C LYS A 47 -9.42 1.56 6.11
N GLN A 48 -10.10 0.86 7.01
CA GLN A 48 -11.56 0.68 6.92
C GLN A 48 -12.29 2.01 7.09
N ALA A 49 -11.88 2.81 8.06
CA ALA A 49 -12.51 4.11 8.34
C ALA A 49 -12.35 5.10 7.17
N THR A 50 -11.23 5.02 6.45
CA THR A 50 -10.96 5.94 5.34
C THR A 50 -11.40 5.42 3.98
N HIS A 51 -11.95 4.21 3.92
CA HIS A 51 -12.34 3.59 2.65
C HIS A 51 -13.34 4.44 1.86
N ASP A 52 -14.38 4.95 2.52
CA ASP A 52 -15.37 5.80 1.86
C ASP A 52 -14.79 7.15 1.46
N ILE A 53 -13.87 7.68 2.28
CA ILE A 53 -13.16 8.92 1.96
C ILE A 53 -12.33 8.73 0.69
N TYR A 54 -11.61 7.63 0.60
CA TYR A 54 -10.82 7.30 -0.58
C TYR A 54 -11.68 7.21 -1.84
N LYS A 55 -12.83 6.57 -1.76
CA LYS A 55 -13.75 6.46 -2.90
C LYS A 55 -14.22 7.83 -3.38
N LYS A 56 -14.52 8.74 -2.46
CA LYS A 56 -14.93 10.10 -2.80
C LYS A 56 -13.81 10.90 -3.45
N ILE A 57 -12.59 10.75 -2.94
CA ILE A 57 -11.41 11.41 -3.53
C ILE A 57 -11.20 10.94 -4.97
N ALA A 58 -11.39 9.66 -5.23
CA ALA A 58 -11.21 9.06 -6.54
C ALA A 58 -12.37 9.35 -7.52
N ASP A 59 -13.51 9.80 -7.03
CA ASP A 59 -14.68 10.10 -7.87
C ASP A 59 -14.41 11.39 -8.66
N PRO A 60 -14.47 11.35 -10.01
CA PRO A 60 -14.23 12.53 -10.83
C PRO A 60 -15.28 13.64 -10.65
N ARG A 61 -16.42 13.33 -10.04
CA ARG A 61 -17.47 14.31 -9.75
C ARG A 61 -17.20 15.13 -8.49
N THR A 62 -16.20 14.72 -7.68
CA THR A 62 -15.83 15.44 -6.47
C THR A 62 -15.13 16.74 -6.82
N GLY A 63 -15.62 17.86 -6.32
CA GLY A 63 -15.02 19.17 -6.55
C GLY A 63 -13.65 19.32 -5.90
N ALA A 64 -12.86 20.27 -6.40
CA ALA A 64 -11.48 20.47 -5.93
C ALA A 64 -11.41 20.84 -4.44
N VAL A 65 -12.31 21.68 -3.96
CA VAL A 65 -12.33 22.10 -2.54
C VAL A 65 -12.70 20.91 -1.65
N GLU A 66 -13.73 20.18 -2.02
CA GLU A 66 -14.16 18.99 -1.29
C GLU A 66 -13.07 17.94 -1.25
N ARG A 67 -12.38 17.72 -2.38
CA ARG A 67 -11.27 16.77 -2.47
C ARG A 67 -10.14 17.13 -1.51
N SER A 68 -9.76 18.40 -1.45
CA SER A 68 -8.74 18.88 -0.53
C SER A 68 -9.12 18.66 0.92
N GLN A 69 -10.37 18.86 1.28
CA GLN A 69 -10.87 18.61 2.63
C GLN A 69 -10.83 17.12 2.99
N LEU A 70 -11.22 16.26 2.05
CA LEU A 70 -11.19 14.81 2.23
C LEU A 70 -9.76 14.29 2.37
N GLU A 71 -8.84 14.81 1.57
CA GLU A 71 -7.41 14.45 1.66
C GLU A 71 -6.83 14.82 3.02
N ARG A 72 -7.16 15.99 3.55
CA ARG A 72 -6.72 16.40 4.89
C ARG A 72 -7.27 15.49 5.98
N LYS A 73 -8.53 15.08 5.84
CA LYS A 73 -9.16 14.17 6.79
C LYS A 73 -8.48 12.80 6.77
N GLU A 74 -8.18 12.28 5.58
CA GLU A 74 -7.47 11.03 5.41
C GLU A 74 -6.09 11.07 6.08
N ARG A 75 -5.35 12.16 5.87
CA ARG A 75 -4.04 12.34 6.48
C ARG A 75 -4.09 12.43 8.00
N ARG A 76 -5.13 13.07 8.55
CA ARG A 76 -5.30 13.12 10.01
C ARG A 76 -5.54 11.76 10.60
N VAL A 77 -6.37 10.95 9.97
CA VAL A 77 -6.60 9.58 10.43
C VAL A 77 -5.31 8.77 10.37
N ALA A 78 -4.56 8.84 9.27
CA ALA A 78 -3.29 8.13 9.12
C ALA A 78 -2.24 8.61 10.13
N ALA A 79 -2.19 9.90 10.45
CA ALA A 79 -1.21 10.46 11.38
C ALA A 79 -1.38 9.95 12.81
N GLU A 80 -2.56 9.47 13.18
CA GLU A 80 -2.82 8.93 14.51
C GLU A 80 -2.35 7.49 14.68
N ILE A 81 -1.95 6.84 13.60
CA ILE A 81 -1.48 5.45 13.63
C ILE A 81 -0.05 5.41 14.15
N GLY A 82 0.17 4.61 15.20
CA GLY A 82 1.52 4.37 15.70
C GLY A 82 2.35 3.54 14.74
N VAL A 83 3.64 3.84 14.68
CA VAL A 83 4.59 3.05 13.90
C VAL A 83 5.11 1.92 14.79
N PRO A 84 5.00 0.66 14.38
CA PRO A 84 5.50 -0.45 15.18
C PRO A 84 7.01 -0.37 15.43
N ASP A 85 7.45 -0.83 16.59
CA ASP A 85 8.87 -0.92 16.90
C ASP A 85 9.58 -1.79 15.87
N GLY A 86 10.70 -1.31 15.35
CA GLY A 86 11.47 -2.04 14.35
C GLY A 86 11.00 -1.86 12.91
N ALA A 87 9.94 -1.09 12.67
CA ALA A 87 9.44 -0.84 11.32
C ALA A 87 10.51 -0.22 10.41
N GLU A 88 11.38 0.62 10.96
CA GLU A 88 12.49 1.24 10.22
C GLU A 88 13.53 0.24 9.74
N LYS A 89 13.54 -0.96 10.30
CA LYS A 89 14.48 -2.03 9.90
C LYS A 89 13.99 -2.85 8.73
N ILE A 90 12.74 -2.68 8.33
CA ILE A 90 12.17 -3.42 7.19
C ILE A 90 12.62 -2.72 5.91
N PRO A 91 13.41 -3.40 5.04
CA PRO A 91 13.90 -2.75 3.83
C PRO A 91 12.85 -2.72 2.73
N TYR A 92 12.95 -1.72 1.88
CA TYR A 92 12.28 -1.75 0.59
C TYR A 92 12.98 -2.79 -0.28
N TYR A 93 12.20 -3.61 -0.98
CA TYR A 93 12.72 -4.62 -1.90
C TYR A 93 11.88 -4.63 -3.17
N SER A 94 12.53 -4.66 -4.30
CA SER A 94 11.85 -4.72 -5.59
C SER A 94 12.70 -5.52 -6.57
N VAL A 95 12.06 -6.41 -7.29
CA VAL A 95 12.67 -7.13 -8.41
C VAL A 95 12.16 -6.48 -9.68
N LYS A 96 13.09 -6.08 -10.53
CA LYS A 96 12.77 -5.50 -11.82
C LYS A 96 12.19 -6.58 -12.73
N GLU A 97 10.94 -6.38 -13.14
CA GLU A 97 10.29 -7.25 -14.10
C GLU A 97 10.08 -6.51 -15.41
N THR A 98 10.32 -7.21 -16.51
CA THR A 98 10.14 -6.63 -17.83
C THR A 98 9.21 -7.50 -18.66
N ASP A 99 8.50 -6.89 -19.60
CA ASP A 99 7.83 -7.64 -20.66
C ASP A 99 8.87 -8.14 -21.68
N GLY A 100 8.44 -8.84 -22.71
CA GLY A 100 9.34 -9.34 -23.74
C GLY A 100 10.06 -8.24 -24.55
N ARG A 101 9.73 -6.98 -24.32
CA ARG A 101 10.32 -5.81 -25.00
C ARG A 101 11.27 -5.02 -24.10
N GLY A 102 11.48 -5.47 -22.87
CA GLY A 102 12.33 -4.77 -21.92
C GLY A 102 11.63 -3.69 -21.10
N ASN A 103 10.32 -3.52 -21.22
CA ASN A 103 9.56 -2.55 -20.43
C ASN A 103 9.34 -3.05 -19.01
N ASN A 104 9.50 -2.16 -18.03
CA ASN A 104 9.29 -2.49 -16.64
C ASN A 104 7.82 -2.72 -16.35
N LEU A 105 7.50 -3.87 -15.73
CA LEU A 105 6.13 -4.27 -15.38
C LEU A 105 5.74 -3.92 -13.93
N LEU A 106 6.67 -3.41 -13.12
CA LEU A 106 6.41 -3.05 -11.72
C LEU A 106 6.14 -1.56 -11.56
#